data_d88384afde5cdfa4bc2412ba2c01b5f2
#
_entry.id   d88384afde5cdfa4bc2412ba2c01b5f2
#
_cell.length_a   1.000
_cell.length_b   1.000
_cell.length_c   1.000
_cell.angle_alpha   90.00
_cell.angle_beta   90.00
_cell.angle_gamma   90.00
#
_symmetry.space_group_name_H-M   'P 1'
#
loop_
_entity.id
_entity.type
_entity.pdbx_description
1 polymer ?
#
loop_
_entity_poly.entity_id
_entity_poly.type
_entity_poly.pdbx_seq_one_letter_code
_entity_poly.pdbx_strand_id
1 'polypeptide(L)'
;ENGFDVSLNYFEIESGLPMEEWIKKGWITKEDPLGWFQWYCRFSLGRRIERVDQFQIKRWKAFGPRHIGGIKSNCEEGDIYCRPRQRQALLQWAYDPFI
;
A
#
# COMPACT_ATOMS: atom_id res chain seq x y z
N GLU A 1 -16.45 -1.86 11.96
CA GLU A 1 -15.75 -0.82 11.19
C GLU A 1 -14.33 -0.63 11.71
N ASN A 2 -13.42 -0.40 10.83
CA ASN A 2 -12.00 -0.32 11.17
C ASN A 2 -11.50 1.12 11.24
N GLY A 3 -12.38 2.10 11.23
CA GLY A 3 -12.00 3.50 11.33
C GLY A 3 -11.57 4.13 10.01
N PHE A 4 -11.72 3.41 8.91
CA PHE A 4 -11.33 3.92 7.62
C PHE A 4 -12.36 4.96 7.13
N ASP A 5 -11.87 6.12 6.70
CA ASP A 5 -12.71 7.19 6.18
C ASP A 5 -12.14 7.64 4.84
N VAL A 6 -12.88 7.34 3.77
CA VAL A 6 -12.45 7.63 2.41
C VAL A 6 -12.22 9.12 2.20
N SER A 7 -13.01 9.98 2.85
CA SER A 7 -12.89 11.41 2.68
C SER A 7 -11.57 11.96 3.19
N LEU A 8 -10.84 11.21 4.01
CA LEU A 8 -9.53 11.61 4.54
C LEU A 8 -8.39 11.21 3.63
N ASN A 9 -8.66 10.44 2.57
CA ASN A 9 -7.65 10.06 1.59
C ASN A 9 -7.43 11.17 0.58
N TYR A 10 -6.21 11.24 0.04
CA TYR A 10 -5.92 12.26 -0.96
C TYR A 10 -6.87 12.17 -2.16
N PHE A 11 -7.09 10.94 -2.67
CA PHE A 11 -7.96 10.73 -3.83
C PHE A 11 -9.42 10.50 -3.46
N GLU A 12 -9.75 10.52 -2.17
CA GLU A 12 -11.11 10.35 -1.66
C GLU A 12 -11.80 9.12 -2.22
N ILE A 13 -11.06 8.00 -2.24
CA ILE A 13 -11.57 6.76 -2.78
C ILE A 13 -11.05 5.58 -1.97
N GLU A 14 -11.88 4.57 -1.80
CA GLU A 14 -11.46 3.36 -1.10
C GLU A 14 -10.49 2.57 -1.98
N SER A 15 -9.39 2.12 -1.38
CA SER A 15 -8.38 1.36 -2.08
C SER A 15 -7.89 0.22 -1.20
N GLY A 16 -7.54 -0.90 -1.85
CA GLY A 16 -7.07 -2.07 -1.14
C GLY A 16 -8.21 -2.96 -0.68
N LEU A 17 -7.87 -3.95 0.09
CA LEU A 17 -8.81 -4.96 0.58
C LEU A 17 -9.06 -4.76 2.07
N PRO A 18 -10.21 -5.24 2.59
CA PRO A 18 -10.44 -5.17 4.04
C PRO A 18 -9.47 -6.07 4.80
N MET A 19 -9.29 -5.78 6.08
CA MET A 19 -8.35 -6.51 6.95
C MET A 19 -8.60 -8.01 6.94
N GLU A 20 -9.86 -8.42 6.86
CA GLU A 20 -10.22 -9.84 6.83
C GLU A 20 -9.56 -10.55 5.64
N GLU A 21 -9.51 -9.89 4.50
CA GLU A 21 -8.87 -10.45 3.32
C GLU A 21 -7.36 -10.49 3.46
N TRP A 22 -6.78 -9.50 4.12
CA TRP A 22 -5.35 -9.49 4.40
C TRP A 22 -4.95 -10.69 5.24
N ILE A 23 -5.78 -10.99 6.26
CA ILE A 23 -5.52 -12.12 7.13
C ILE A 23 -5.60 -13.42 6.35
N LYS A 24 -6.64 -13.58 5.52
CA LYS A 24 -6.82 -14.79 4.70
C LYS A 24 -5.66 -15.02 3.75
N LYS A 25 -5.11 -13.95 3.20
CA LYS A 25 -4.02 -14.05 2.23
C LYS A 25 -2.64 -14.18 2.88
N GLY A 26 -2.59 -14.18 4.21
CA GLY A 26 -1.33 -14.31 4.93
C GLY A 26 -0.47 -13.07 4.88
N TRP A 27 -1.07 -11.92 4.66
CA TRP A 27 -0.34 -10.65 4.59
C TRP A 27 -0.12 -10.01 5.94
N ILE A 28 -0.75 -10.54 6.99
CA ILE A 28 -0.64 -9.99 8.34
C ILE A 28 0.32 -10.85 9.15
N THR A 29 1.31 -10.24 9.73
CA THR A 29 2.24 -10.92 10.63
C THR A 29 1.83 -10.65 12.08
N LYS A 30 2.22 -11.55 12.98
CA LYS A 30 1.91 -11.35 14.40
C LYS A 30 2.64 -10.14 14.98
N GLU A 31 3.78 -9.79 14.39
CA GLU A 31 4.57 -8.65 14.84
C GLU A 31 3.90 -7.33 14.46
N ASP A 32 3.15 -7.33 13.36
CA ASP A 32 2.51 -6.12 12.87
C ASP A 32 1.05 -6.44 12.51
N PRO A 33 0.21 -6.63 13.53
CA PRO A 33 -1.17 -7.08 13.28
C PRO A 33 -2.03 -6.09 12.51
N LEU A 34 -1.60 -4.83 12.39
CA LEU A 34 -2.34 -3.84 11.61
C LEU A 34 -1.86 -3.75 10.17
N GLY A 35 -0.92 -4.59 9.75
CA GLY A 35 -0.55 -4.73 8.37
C GLY A 35 0.73 -4.02 7.98
N TRP A 36 0.93 -3.88 6.66
CA TRP A 36 2.19 -3.39 6.10
C TRP A 36 2.57 -2.00 6.61
N PHE A 37 1.61 -1.10 6.71
CA PHE A 37 1.94 0.28 7.11
C PHE A 37 2.46 0.32 8.54
N GLN A 38 1.94 -0.53 9.42
CA GLN A 38 2.47 -0.63 10.77
C GLN A 38 3.91 -1.10 10.75
N TRP A 39 4.21 -2.11 9.92
CA TRP A 39 5.59 -2.55 9.73
C TRP A 39 6.47 -1.40 9.22
N TYR A 40 5.97 -0.67 8.23
CA TYR A 40 6.72 0.43 7.62
C TYR A 40 7.10 1.49 8.65
N CYS A 41 6.17 1.87 9.50
CA CYS A 41 6.42 2.87 10.52
C CYS A 41 7.46 2.37 11.52
N ARG A 42 7.34 1.13 11.98
CA ARG A 42 8.27 0.56 12.94
C ARG A 42 9.64 0.37 12.36
N PHE A 43 9.72 -0.08 11.12
CA PHE A 43 10.98 -0.22 10.41
C PHE A 43 11.66 1.14 10.26
N SER A 44 10.90 2.15 9.91
CA SER A 44 11.42 3.51 9.76
C SER A 44 11.96 4.08 11.07
N LEU A 45 11.40 3.63 12.19
CA LEU A 45 11.87 4.04 13.51
C LEU A 45 13.05 3.21 14.02
N GLY A 46 13.51 2.24 13.24
CA GLY A 46 14.73 1.50 13.55
C GLY A 46 14.54 0.05 13.95
N ARG A 47 13.29 -0.45 14.06
CA ARG A 47 13.07 -1.85 14.41
C ARG A 47 13.56 -2.76 13.28
N ARG A 48 14.22 -3.87 13.66
CA ARG A 48 14.73 -4.84 12.68
C ARG A 48 14.38 -6.26 13.12
N ILE A 49 13.56 -6.94 12.31
CA ILE A 49 13.22 -8.35 12.48
C ILE A 49 13.39 -8.99 11.11
N GLU A 50 14.50 -9.66 10.88
CA GLU A 50 14.93 -10.06 9.55
C GLU A 50 13.85 -10.78 8.73
N ARG A 51 13.22 -11.82 9.30
CA ARG A 51 12.23 -12.58 8.55
C ARG A 51 11.00 -11.75 8.16
N VAL A 52 10.60 -10.83 9.04
CA VAL A 52 9.46 -9.96 8.78
C VAL A 52 9.84 -8.88 7.77
N ASP A 53 11.02 -8.29 7.96
CA ASP A 53 11.50 -7.22 7.09
C ASP A 53 11.66 -7.72 5.66
N GLN A 54 12.27 -8.90 5.47
CA GLN A 54 12.45 -9.46 4.13
C GLN A 54 11.11 -9.74 3.45
N PHE A 55 10.16 -10.28 4.20
CA PHE A 55 8.82 -10.54 3.68
C PHE A 55 8.14 -9.25 3.21
N GLN A 56 8.19 -8.22 4.03
CA GLN A 56 7.51 -6.96 3.71
C GLN A 56 8.24 -6.18 2.61
N ILE A 57 9.57 -6.19 2.61
CA ILE A 57 10.34 -5.52 1.57
C ILE A 57 10.09 -6.18 0.22
N LYS A 58 10.01 -7.50 0.18
CA LYS A 58 9.74 -8.23 -1.06
C LYS A 58 8.37 -7.84 -1.61
N ARG A 59 7.37 -7.76 -0.75
CA ARG A 59 6.03 -7.32 -1.15
C ARG A 59 6.05 -5.89 -1.67
N TRP A 60 6.74 -5.01 -0.97
CA TRP A 60 6.84 -3.61 -1.36
C TRP A 60 7.48 -3.46 -2.73
N LYS A 61 8.57 -4.19 -2.98
CA LYS A 61 9.28 -4.12 -4.25
C LYS A 61 8.45 -4.66 -5.41
N ALA A 62 7.55 -5.59 -5.15
CA ALA A 62 6.67 -6.12 -6.20
C ALA A 62 5.46 -5.23 -6.43
N PHE A 63 4.99 -4.57 -5.38
CA PHE A 63 3.76 -3.78 -5.42
C PHE A 63 3.89 -2.56 -6.33
N GLY A 64 4.95 -1.76 -6.14
CA GLY A 64 5.13 -0.52 -6.87
C GLY A 64 5.16 -0.68 -8.37
N PRO A 65 6.10 -1.49 -8.90
CA PRO A 65 6.20 -1.64 -10.36
C PRO A 65 4.91 -2.14 -11.01
N ARG A 66 4.17 -3.04 -10.34
CA ARG A 66 2.92 -3.55 -10.90
C ARG A 66 1.88 -2.45 -11.06
N HIS A 67 1.70 -1.63 -10.02
CA HIS A 67 0.70 -0.56 -10.08
C HIS A 67 1.15 0.60 -10.95
N ILE A 68 2.44 0.94 -10.89
CA ILE A 68 3.00 1.98 -11.75
C ILE A 68 2.83 1.59 -13.22
N GLY A 69 3.13 0.33 -13.55
CA GLY A 69 2.94 -0.17 -14.91
C GLY A 69 1.50 -0.08 -15.37
N GLY A 70 0.56 -0.42 -14.48
CA GLY A 70 -0.86 -0.33 -14.79
C GLY A 70 -1.30 1.10 -15.10
N ILE A 71 -0.82 2.05 -14.30
CA ILE A 71 -1.13 3.46 -14.51
C ILE A 71 -0.55 3.94 -15.83
N LYS A 72 0.74 3.68 -16.08
CA LYS A 72 1.41 4.16 -17.29
C LYS A 72 0.83 3.55 -18.56
N SER A 73 0.32 2.32 -18.49
CA SER A 73 -0.27 1.66 -19.65
C SER A 73 -1.66 2.16 -19.99
N ASN A 74 -2.36 2.77 -19.03
CA ASN A 74 -3.78 3.11 -19.20
C ASN A 74 -4.08 4.59 -19.04
N CYS A 75 -3.11 5.40 -18.65
CA CYS A 75 -3.32 6.81 -18.39
C CYS A 75 -2.37 7.67 -19.20
N GLU A 76 -2.81 8.88 -19.57
CA GLU A 76 -1.94 9.84 -20.20
C GLU A 76 -1.06 10.50 -19.16
N GLU A 77 0.13 10.87 -19.58
CA GLU A 77 1.08 11.53 -18.69
C GLU A 77 0.47 12.82 -18.16
N GLY A 78 0.58 13.01 -16.85
CA GLY A 78 0.05 14.22 -16.23
C GLY A 78 -1.39 14.12 -15.74
N ASP A 79 -2.13 13.08 -16.12
CA ASP A 79 -3.50 12.91 -15.67
C ASP A 79 -3.51 12.19 -14.33
N ILE A 80 -3.38 12.95 -13.25
CA ILE A 80 -3.27 12.41 -11.91
C ILE A 80 -4.60 11.89 -11.36
N TYR A 81 -5.70 12.09 -12.09
CA TYR A 81 -7.01 11.58 -11.66
C TYR A 81 -7.39 10.28 -12.36
N CYS A 82 -6.57 9.83 -13.30
CA CYS A 82 -6.76 8.53 -13.94
C CYS A 82 -6.32 7.44 -12.98
N ARG A 83 -7.09 6.36 -12.87
CA ARG A 83 -6.79 5.21 -12.01
C ARG A 83 -6.63 5.60 -10.54
N PRO A 84 -7.62 6.27 -9.94
CA PRO A 84 -7.45 6.80 -8.57
C PRO A 84 -7.24 5.71 -7.51
N ARG A 85 -7.82 4.51 -7.70
CA ARG A 85 -7.63 3.43 -6.72
C ARG A 85 -6.18 2.97 -6.69
N GLN A 86 -5.56 2.83 -7.85
CA GLN A 86 -4.16 2.44 -7.91
C GLN A 86 -3.24 3.54 -7.39
N ARG A 87 -3.57 4.80 -7.66
CA ARG A 87 -2.78 5.92 -7.14
C ARG A 87 -2.89 6.02 -5.63
N GLN A 88 -4.09 5.83 -5.08
CA GLN A 88 -4.26 5.84 -3.64
C GLN A 88 -3.51 4.69 -3.00
N ALA A 89 -3.51 3.50 -3.62
CA ALA A 89 -2.76 2.37 -3.11
C ALA A 89 -1.27 2.65 -3.09
N LEU A 90 -0.73 3.26 -4.15
CA LEU A 90 0.68 3.63 -4.20
C LEU A 90 1.03 4.57 -3.05
N LEU A 91 0.18 5.57 -2.83
CA LEU A 91 0.42 6.53 -1.75
C LEU A 91 0.45 5.83 -0.40
N GLN A 92 -0.47 4.89 -0.17
CA GLN A 92 -0.52 4.16 1.09
C GLN A 92 0.68 3.24 1.28
N TRP A 93 1.38 2.90 0.20
CA TRP A 93 2.57 2.06 0.25
C TRP A 93 3.85 2.88 0.07
N ALA A 94 3.78 4.19 0.31
CA ALA A 94 4.93 5.10 0.28
C ALA A 94 5.58 5.20 -1.10
N TYR A 95 4.79 5.09 -2.15
CA TYR A 95 5.23 5.36 -3.52
C TYR A 95 4.65 6.68 -3.99
N ASP A 96 5.30 7.28 -5.00
CA ASP A 96 4.82 8.50 -5.63
C ASP A 96 3.61 8.17 -6.53
N PRO A 97 2.41 8.68 -6.23
CA PRO A 97 1.24 8.41 -7.06
C PRO A 97 1.06 9.36 -8.23
N PHE A 98 1.93 10.35 -8.38
CA PHE A 98 1.76 11.42 -9.37
C PHE A 98 2.64 11.20 -10.60
N ILE A 99 2.49 10.03 -11.19
CA ILE A 99 3.28 9.61 -12.35
C ILE A 99 2.44 9.61 -13.61
#